data_28d9c64c29c87617e5077a5d51191aa8
#
_entry.id   28d9c64c29c87617e5077a5d51191aa8
#
_cell.length_a   1.000
_cell.length_b   1.000
_cell.length_c   1.000
_cell.angle_alpha   90.00
_cell.angle_beta   90.00
_cell.angle_gamma   90.00
#
_symmetry.space_group_name_H-M   'P 1'
#
loop_
_entity.id
_entity.type
_entity.pdbx_description
1 polymer ?
#
loop_
_entity_poly.entity_id
_entity_poly.type
_entity_poly.pdbx_seq_one_letter_code
_entity_poly.pdbx_strand_id
1 'polypeptide(L)'
;MAACPIARTAMYHGLEDQLSQTTTVEVQVDVPDSADARWCVEQYYRELAERFDTGFDPVKSNPAPDEDLVPPRGYFVVARLDGHPVGCGVLKRKNPTTGEIKRMWTASSARRRGVARKVLHTLETLAREAGFTVLHLETNRTLAEAQAMYRKEGYIEVDAFNDEPYAHHWFEKHLQSNSSR
;
A
#
# COMPACT_ATOMS: atom_id res chain seq x y z
N MET A 1 19.55 58.82 -41.38
CA MET A 1 18.31 58.09 -41.40
C MET A 1 18.50 56.86 -40.53
N ALA A 2 17.91 56.89 -39.35
CA ALA A 2 18.07 55.85 -38.35
C ALA A 2 17.02 54.78 -38.52
N ALA A 3 17.40 53.51 -38.62
CA ALA A 3 16.50 52.37 -38.56
C ALA A 3 16.53 51.78 -37.16
N CYS A 4 15.37 51.72 -36.53
CA CYS A 4 15.06 51.22 -35.21
C CYS A 4 15.10 49.70 -35.16
N PRO A 5 15.71 49.06 -34.15
CA PRO A 5 15.54 47.63 -33.86
C PRO A 5 14.60 47.44 -32.68
N ILE A 6 13.35 47.12 -32.94
CA ILE A 6 12.43 46.62 -31.91
C ILE A 6 11.79 45.35 -32.44
N ALA A 7 11.82 44.33 -31.61
CA ALA A 7 11.02 43.08 -31.62
C ALA A 7 11.83 41.81 -31.72
N ARG A 8 12.45 41.38 -30.62
CA ARG A 8 12.79 39.97 -30.36
C ARG A 8 12.97 39.71 -28.86
N THR A 9 11.92 39.90 -28.07
CA THR A 9 11.93 39.44 -26.66
C THR A 9 10.50 39.22 -26.17
N ALA A 10 9.79 38.28 -26.75
CA ALA A 10 8.48 37.89 -26.25
C ALA A 10 8.09 36.46 -26.71
N MET A 11 9.01 35.50 -26.71
CA MET A 11 8.68 34.12 -27.05
C MET A 11 9.29 33.04 -26.13
N TYR A 12 9.78 33.40 -24.95
CA TYR A 12 10.42 32.42 -24.06
C TYR A 12 9.82 32.37 -22.64
N HIS A 13 8.64 32.94 -22.41
CA HIS A 13 7.98 32.88 -21.07
C HIS A 13 6.85 31.86 -20.97
N GLY A 14 6.67 30.98 -21.95
CA GLY A 14 5.58 29.99 -21.96
C GLY A 14 6.00 28.52 -21.82
N LEU A 15 7.29 28.24 -21.63
CA LEU A 15 7.81 26.86 -21.63
C LEU A 15 8.38 26.38 -20.27
N GLU A 16 8.43 27.23 -19.27
CA GLU A 16 8.95 26.84 -17.95
C GLU A 16 7.88 26.41 -16.93
N ASP A 17 6.60 26.56 -17.25
CA ASP A 17 5.49 26.25 -16.32
C ASP A 17 4.93 24.81 -16.49
N GLN A 18 5.54 23.99 -17.35
CA GLN A 18 5.12 22.60 -17.56
C GLN A 18 6.11 21.55 -16.99
N LEU A 19 7.14 21.93 -16.27
CA LEU A 19 8.19 21.03 -15.82
C LEU A 19 8.23 20.82 -14.31
N SER A 20 7.09 20.76 -13.64
CA SER A 20 7.03 20.25 -12.26
C SER A 20 5.65 19.69 -11.89
N GLN A 21 5.11 18.81 -12.70
CA GLN A 21 4.15 17.87 -12.15
C GLN A 21 4.95 16.83 -11.36
N THR A 22 5.19 17.13 -10.10
CA THR A 22 5.71 16.14 -9.15
C THR A 22 4.67 15.03 -9.10
N THR A 23 4.94 13.95 -9.81
CA THR A 23 4.09 12.75 -9.83
C THR A 23 3.92 12.25 -8.40
N THR A 24 2.80 12.56 -7.78
CA THR A 24 2.56 12.27 -6.37
C THR A 24 1.74 11.01 -6.24
N VAL A 25 2.23 10.09 -5.44
CA VAL A 25 1.45 8.90 -5.04
C VAL A 25 0.39 9.34 -4.04
N GLU A 26 -0.87 9.09 -4.35
CA GLU A 26 -2.00 9.28 -3.43
C GLU A 26 -2.47 7.93 -2.91
N VAL A 27 -2.74 7.83 -1.60
CA VAL A 27 -3.31 6.64 -0.97
C VAL A 27 -4.61 7.03 -0.29
N GLN A 28 -5.69 6.38 -0.68
CA GLN A 28 -7.03 6.69 -0.19
C GLN A 28 -7.77 5.42 0.20
N VAL A 29 -8.68 5.54 1.17
CA VAL A 29 -9.64 4.48 1.47
C VAL A 29 -10.56 4.31 0.25
N ASP A 30 -10.82 3.08 -0.08
CA ASP A 30 -11.67 2.68 -1.20
C ASP A 30 -12.61 1.55 -0.74
N VAL A 31 -13.60 1.20 -1.54
CA VAL A 31 -14.45 0.04 -1.28
C VAL A 31 -13.89 -1.18 -1.99
N PRO A 32 -13.94 -2.38 -1.38
CA PRO A 32 -13.33 -3.60 -1.94
C PRO A 32 -13.86 -3.98 -3.33
N ASP A 33 -15.08 -3.57 -3.65
CA ASP A 33 -15.75 -3.87 -4.92
C ASP A 33 -15.56 -2.78 -6.00
N SER A 34 -14.80 -1.71 -5.72
CA SER A 34 -14.46 -0.74 -6.75
C SER A 34 -13.63 -1.36 -7.88
N ALA A 35 -13.69 -0.77 -9.06
CA ALA A 35 -12.92 -1.25 -10.22
C ALA A 35 -11.41 -1.27 -9.94
N ASP A 36 -10.88 -0.23 -9.27
CA ASP A 36 -9.46 -0.12 -8.93
C ASP A 36 -9.05 -1.14 -7.86
N ALA A 37 -9.87 -1.35 -6.83
CA ALA A 37 -9.61 -2.34 -5.78
C ALA A 37 -9.59 -3.75 -6.36
N ARG A 38 -10.58 -4.13 -7.16
CA ARG A 38 -10.64 -5.43 -7.85
C ARG A 38 -9.45 -5.65 -8.76
N TRP A 39 -9.08 -4.64 -9.53
CA TRP A 39 -7.91 -4.71 -10.41
C TRP A 39 -6.63 -4.94 -9.60
N CYS A 40 -6.40 -4.20 -8.51
CA CYS A 40 -5.24 -4.38 -7.64
C CYS A 40 -5.17 -5.81 -7.06
N VAL A 41 -6.30 -6.34 -6.58
CA VAL A 41 -6.36 -7.70 -6.01
C VAL A 41 -6.08 -8.76 -7.08
N GLU A 42 -6.58 -8.59 -8.30
CA GLU A 42 -6.29 -9.49 -9.42
C GLU A 42 -4.79 -9.49 -9.75
N GLN A 43 -4.15 -8.31 -9.84
CA GLN A 43 -2.71 -8.22 -10.07
C GLN A 43 -1.90 -8.83 -8.91
N TYR A 44 -2.31 -8.58 -7.67
CA TYR A 44 -1.70 -9.18 -6.49
C TYR A 44 -1.74 -10.71 -6.55
N TYR A 45 -2.89 -11.31 -6.80
CA TYR A 45 -3.02 -12.78 -6.89
C TYR A 45 -2.22 -13.38 -8.04
N ARG A 46 -2.17 -12.68 -9.18
CA ARG A 46 -1.34 -13.08 -10.32
C ARG A 46 0.14 -13.11 -9.95
N GLU A 47 0.63 -12.06 -9.30
CA GLU A 47 2.03 -11.99 -8.86
C GLU A 47 2.35 -13.09 -7.82
N LEU A 48 1.46 -13.38 -6.88
CA LEU A 48 1.67 -14.47 -5.92
C LEU A 48 1.74 -15.84 -6.62
N ALA A 49 0.87 -16.08 -7.60
CA ALA A 49 0.87 -17.33 -8.36
C ALA A 49 2.17 -17.53 -9.16
N GLU A 50 2.78 -16.44 -9.63
CA GLU A 50 4.06 -16.48 -10.35
C GLU A 50 5.26 -16.62 -9.42
N ARG A 51 5.21 -16.01 -8.22
CA ARG A 51 6.37 -15.91 -7.31
C ARG A 51 6.46 -17.03 -6.29
N PHE A 52 5.34 -17.63 -5.90
CA PHE A 52 5.38 -18.70 -4.90
C PHE A 52 5.78 -20.02 -5.52
N ASP A 53 6.66 -20.74 -4.85
CA ASP A 53 7.22 -22.02 -5.33
C ASP A 53 6.15 -23.07 -5.66
N THR A 54 5.02 -23.01 -4.96
CA THR A 54 3.87 -23.93 -5.11
C THR A 54 2.69 -23.30 -5.85
N GLY A 55 2.88 -22.08 -6.41
CA GLY A 55 1.76 -21.26 -6.89
C GLY A 55 0.91 -20.72 -5.74
N PHE A 56 -0.17 -20.04 -6.07
CA PHE A 56 -1.10 -19.42 -5.10
C PHE A 56 -2.55 -19.71 -5.48
N ASP A 57 -3.29 -20.24 -4.52
CA ASP A 57 -4.74 -20.46 -4.61
C ASP A 57 -5.43 -19.66 -3.51
N PRO A 58 -6.14 -18.57 -3.84
CA PRO A 58 -6.76 -17.69 -2.84
C PRO A 58 -7.81 -18.41 -1.97
N VAL A 59 -8.39 -19.53 -2.44
CA VAL A 59 -9.36 -20.33 -1.67
C VAL A 59 -8.70 -21.01 -0.49
N LYS A 60 -7.42 -21.31 -0.57
CA LYS A 60 -6.64 -21.98 0.49
C LYS A 60 -6.06 -21.01 1.50
N SER A 61 -5.95 -19.73 1.15
CA SER A 61 -5.45 -18.69 2.04
C SER A 61 -6.49 -18.29 3.08
N ASN A 62 -6.03 -17.78 4.23
CA ASN A 62 -6.92 -17.30 5.28
C ASN A 62 -7.86 -16.19 4.75
N PRO A 63 -9.16 -16.31 5.00
CA PRO A 63 -10.15 -15.47 4.35
C PRO A 63 -10.08 -14.00 4.81
N ALA A 64 -10.29 -13.10 3.87
CA ALA A 64 -10.53 -11.68 4.11
C ALA A 64 -11.68 -11.24 3.20
N PRO A 65 -12.94 -11.59 3.56
CA PRO A 65 -14.10 -11.26 2.75
C PRO A 65 -14.35 -9.74 2.76
N ASP A 66 -14.98 -9.23 1.71
CA ASP A 66 -15.14 -7.79 1.48
C ASP A 66 -15.84 -7.07 2.64
N GLU A 67 -16.79 -7.73 3.31
CA GLU A 67 -17.47 -7.18 4.49
C GLU A 67 -16.55 -6.95 5.71
N ASP A 68 -15.41 -7.63 5.76
CA ASP A 68 -14.39 -7.40 6.79
C ASP A 68 -13.41 -6.29 6.43
N LEU A 69 -13.46 -5.76 5.21
CA LEU A 69 -12.54 -4.75 4.68
C LEU A 69 -13.18 -3.36 4.55
N VAL A 70 -14.33 -3.16 5.18
CA VAL A 70 -15.03 -1.88 5.26
C VAL A 70 -15.21 -1.47 6.73
N PRO A 71 -15.24 -0.16 7.05
CA PRO A 71 -15.49 0.31 8.42
C PRO A 71 -16.81 -0.23 8.99
N PRO A 72 -16.86 -0.59 10.27
CA PRO A 72 -15.80 -0.52 11.28
C PRO A 72 -14.93 -1.78 11.38
N ARG A 73 -15.10 -2.76 10.50
CA ARG A 73 -14.39 -4.06 10.56
C ARG A 73 -12.98 -3.98 9.97
N GLY A 74 -12.76 -3.08 9.02
CA GLY A 74 -11.48 -2.91 8.38
C GLY A 74 -11.48 -1.78 7.37
N TYR A 75 -10.43 -1.74 6.55
CA TYR A 75 -10.25 -0.74 5.50
C TYR A 75 -9.56 -1.36 4.30
N PHE A 76 -10.01 -1.02 3.12
CA PHE A 76 -9.29 -1.22 1.87
C PHE A 76 -8.69 0.12 1.45
N VAL A 77 -7.40 0.15 1.08
CA VAL A 77 -6.78 1.35 0.53
C VAL A 77 -6.18 1.09 -0.84
N VAL A 78 -6.29 2.07 -1.73
CA VAL A 78 -5.70 2.05 -3.07
C VAL A 78 -4.71 3.21 -3.18
N ALA A 79 -3.51 2.88 -3.67
CA ALA A 79 -2.51 3.86 -4.06
C ALA A 79 -2.65 4.15 -5.56
N ARG A 80 -2.71 5.44 -5.90
CA ARG A 80 -2.80 5.92 -7.28
C ARG A 80 -1.62 6.81 -7.63
N LEU A 81 -1.19 6.72 -8.87
CA LEU A 81 -0.18 7.58 -9.47
C LEU A 81 -0.82 8.20 -10.72
N ASP A 82 -0.93 9.53 -10.75
CA ASP A 82 -1.64 10.24 -11.83
C ASP A 82 -3.05 9.67 -12.09
N GLY A 83 -3.78 9.35 -11.01
CA GLY A 83 -5.13 8.79 -11.08
C GLY A 83 -5.23 7.29 -11.39
N HIS A 84 -4.13 6.62 -11.71
CA HIS A 84 -4.11 5.20 -12.04
C HIS A 84 -3.74 4.35 -10.81
N PRO A 85 -4.44 3.23 -10.54
CA PRO A 85 -4.10 2.35 -9.43
C PRO A 85 -2.73 1.69 -9.65
N VAL A 86 -1.86 1.79 -8.64
CA VAL A 86 -0.50 1.24 -8.66
C VAL A 86 -0.15 0.43 -7.41
N GLY A 87 -1.06 0.30 -6.48
CA GLY A 87 -0.87 -0.48 -5.28
C GLY A 87 -2.10 -0.52 -4.40
N CYS A 88 -2.11 -1.45 -3.47
CA CYS A 88 -3.16 -1.59 -2.48
C CYS A 88 -2.64 -2.18 -1.18
N GLY A 89 -3.50 -2.16 -0.17
CA GLY A 89 -3.35 -2.87 1.08
C GLY A 89 -4.66 -2.89 1.82
N VAL A 90 -4.82 -3.82 2.75
CA VAL A 90 -6.01 -3.91 3.58
C VAL A 90 -5.64 -4.02 5.05
N LEU A 91 -6.50 -3.48 5.89
CA LEU A 91 -6.50 -3.63 7.34
C LEU A 91 -7.78 -4.36 7.72
N LYS A 92 -7.65 -5.50 8.39
CA LYS A 92 -8.76 -6.30 8.88
C LYS A 92 -8.73 -6.33 10.41
N ARG A 93 -9.86 -6.18 11.08
CA ARG A 93 -9.97 -6.37 12.53
C ARG A 93 -9.82 -7.85 12.86
N LYS A 94 -8.86 -8.19 13.72
CA LYS A 94 -8.68 -9.54 14.25
C LYS A 94 -9.40 -9.68 15.60
N ASN A 95 -9.24 -8.67 16.46
CA ASN A 95 -9.89 -8.56 17.77
C ASN A 95 -10.00 -7.06 18.14
N PRO A 96 -10.52 -6.68 19.32
CA PRO A 96 -10.71 -5.27 19.69
C PRO A 96 -9.44 -4.41 19.64
N THR A 97 -8.26 -4.98 19.83
CA THR A 97 -6.98 -4.26 19.94
C THR A 97 -5.99 -4.59 18.83
N THR A 98 -6.24 -5.62 18.02
CA THR A 98 -5.31 -6.11 17.00
C THR A 98 -5.93 -6.03 15.61
N GLY A 99 -5.19 -5.38 14.70
CA GLY A 99 -5.48 -5.39 13.27
C GLY A 99 -4.51 -6.31 12.50
N GLU A 100 -4.97 -6.88 11.42
CA GLU A 100 -4.18 -7.65 10.44
C GLU A 100 -4.01 -6.84 9.16
N ILE A 101 -2.78 -6.67 8.69
CA ILE A 101 -2.48 -6.10 7.38
C ILE A 101 -2.33 -7.24 6.39
N LYS A 102 -3.06 -7.15 5.28
CA LYS A 102 -3.08 -8.16 4.21
C LYS A 102 -3.06 -7.50 2.83
N ARG A 103 -2.83 -8.29 1.78
CA ARG A 103 -2.92 -7.87 0.37
C ARG A 103 -2.07 -6.63 0.05
N MET A 104 -0.89 -6.50 0.69
CA MET A 104 0.07 -5.45 0.36
C MET A 104 0.67 -5.72 -1.01
N TRP A 105 0.40 -4.83 -1.96
CA TRP A 105 0.88 -4.97 -3.33
C TRP A 105 1.27 -3.62 -3.94
N THR A 106 2.26 -3.65 -4.82
CA THR A 106 2.69 -2.50 -5.62
C THR A 106 3.07 -2.96 -7.02
N ALA A 107 2.49 -2.34 -8.02
CA ALA A 107 2.78 -2.58 -9.43
C ALA A 107 4.30 -2.46 -9.71
N SER A 108 4.85 -3.36 -10.52
CA SER A 108 6.28 -3.39 -10.83
C SER A 108 6.80 -2.05 -11.38
N SER A 109 5.98 -1.36 -12.20
CA SER A 109 6.26 -0.03 -12.75
C SER A 109 6.34 1.10 -11.70
N ALA A 110 5.76 0.90 -10.52
CA ALA A 110 5.71 1.88 -9.45
C ALA A 110 6.60 1.52 -8.25
N ARG A 111 7.36 0.43 -8.31
CA ARG A 111 8.30 0.04 -7.27
C ARG A 111 9.43 1.05 -7.10
N ARG A 112 10.05 1.06 -5.91
CA ARG A 112 11.11 2.01 -5.50
C ARG A 112 10.70 3.48 -5.48
N ARG A 113 9.41 3.78 -5.62
CA ARG A 113 8.81 5.12 -5.47
C ARG A 113 8.16 5.35 -4.10
N GLY A 114 8.38 4.45 -3.14
CA GLY A 114 7.81 4.55 -1.79
C GLY A 114 6.33 4.20 -1.68
N VAL A 115 5.70 3.64 -2.72
CA VAL A 115 4.27 3.30 -2.75
C VAL A 115 3.90 2.35 -1.61
N ALA A 116 4.59 1.21 -1.48
CA ALA A 116 4.30 0.23 -0.45
C ALA A 116 4.41 0.81 0.96
N ARG A 117 5.44 1.64 1.22
CA ARG A 117 5.62 2.31 2.51
C ARG A 117 4.50 3.30 2.80
N LYS A 118 4.05 4.04 1.79
CA LYS A 118 2.94 4.99 1.94
C LYS A 118 1.62 4.29 2.22
N VAL A 119 1.35 3.16 1.53
CA VAL A 119 0.21 2.28 1.83
C VAL A 119 0.27 1.78 3.26
N LEU A 120 1.42 1.24 3.70
CA LEU A 120 1.62 0.73 5.05
C LEU A 120 1.36 1.82 6.11
N HIS A 121 1.94 3.00 5.96
CA HIS A 121 1.75 4.12 6.89
C HIS A 121 0.29 4.61 6.93
N THR A 122 -0.42 4.59 5.79
CA THR A 122 -1.85 4.90 5.75
C THR A 122 -2.65 3.89 6.56
N LEU A 123 -2.38 2.58 6.38
CA LEU A 123 -3.03 1.52 7.17
C LEU A 123 -2.71 1.63 8.66
N GLU A 124 -1.47 1.97 9.03
CA GLU A 124 -1.09 2.21 10.44
C GLU A 124 -1.83 3.41 11.04
N THR A 125 -2.04 4.46 10.27
CA THR A 125 -2.82 5.63 10.72
C THR A 125 -4.27 5.24 10.96
N LEU A 126 -4.90 4.58 9.99
CA LEU A 126 -6.27 4.06 10.13
C LEU A 126 -6.41 3.09 11.30
N ALA A 127 -5.39 2.27 11.54
CA ALA A 127 -5.37 1.35 12.69
C ALA A 127 -5.37 2.08 14.02
N ARG A 128 -4.56 3.14 14.17
CA ARG A 128 -4.55 3.99 15.38
C ARG A 128 -5.90 4.69 15.59
N GLU A 129 -6.48 5.24 14.53
CA GLU A 129 -7.80 5.88 14.56
C GLU A 129 -8.91 4.90 14.92
N ALA A 130 -8.80 3.64 14.49
CA ALA A 130 -9.73 2.56 14.85
C ALA A 130 -9.49 1.96 16.24
N GLY A 131 -8.49 2.46 16.99
CA GLY A 131 -8.17 2.02 18.35
C GLY A 131 -7.34 0.75 18.44
N PHE A 132 -6.72 0.30 17.36
CA PHE A 132 -5.78 -0.82 17.41
C PHE A 132 -4.46 -0.39 18.04
N THR A 133 -3.91 -1.26 18.89
CA THR A 133 -2.61 -1.06 19.55
C THR A 133 -1.55 -2.01 19.03
N VAL A 134 -1.96 -3.06 18.32
CA VAL A 134 -1.08 -4.06 17.70
C VAL A 134 -1.47 -4.30 16.26
N LEU A 135 -0.47 -4.41 15.40
CA LEU A 135 -0.63 -4.87 14.02
C LEU A 135 0.11 -6.17 13.80
N HIS A 136 -0.55 -7.10 13.14
CA HIS A 136 -0.02 -8.35 12.66
C HIS A 136 0.03 -8.35 11.11
N LEU A 137 0.99 -9.04 10.56
CA LEU A 137 1.04 -9.42 9.16
C LEU A 137 1.88 -10.68 8.98
N GLU A 138 1.57 -11.45 7.95
CA GLU A 138 2.38 -12.57 7.51
C GLU A 138 2.82 -12.40 6.06
N THR A 139 3.91 -13.06 5.67
CA THR A 139 4.43 -13.00 4.30
C THR A 139 5.17 -14.27 3.89
N ASN A 140 5.32 -14.43 2.59
CA ASN A 140 6.03 -15.57 2.01
C ASN A 140 7.55 -15.31 1.95
N ARG A 141 8.38 -16.38 2.04
CA ARG A 141 9.83 -16.30 1.93
C ARG A 141 10.33 -15.74 0.60
N THR A 142 9.56 -15.89 -0.48
CA THR A 142 9.91 -15.37 -1.80
C THR A 142 9.78 -13.85 -1.94
N LEU A 143 9.12 -13.20 -0.97
CA LEU A 143 8.88 -11.76 -0.94
C LEU A 143 9.92 -11.05 -0.07
N ALA A 144 11.20 -11.21 -0.38
CA ALA A 144 12.32 -10.69 0.43
C ALA A 144 12.29 -9.16 0.59
N GLU A 145 11.86 -8.43 -0.44
CA GLU A 145 11.71 -6.97 -0.41
C GLU A 145 10.63 -6.50 0.57
N ALA A 146 9.54 -7.26 0.68
CA ALA A 146 8.47 -6.98 1.63
C ALA A 146 8.96 -7.20 3.08
N GLN A 147 9.64 -8.32 3.33
CA GLN A 147 10.24 -8.62 4.65
C GLN A 147 11.22 -7.52 5.08
N ALA A 148 12.10 -7.08 4.16
CA ALA A 148 13.06 -6.02 4.44
C ALA A 148 12.36 -4.69 4.76
N MET A 149 11.28 -4.35 4.04
CA MET A 149 10.47 -3.17 4.30
C MET A 149 9.82 -3.25 5.69
N TYR A 150 9.17 -4.35 6.04
CA TYR A 150 8.51 -4.49 7.35
C TYR A 150 9.50 -4.34 8.50
N ARG A 151 10.67 -4.99 8.46
CA ARG A 151 11.72 -4.82 9.47
C ARG A 151 12.18 -3.37 9.59
N LYS A 152 12.37 -2.69 8.44
CA LYS A 152 12.76 -1.27 8.41
C LYS A 152 11.69 -0.35 9.00
N GLU A 153 10.42 -0.69 8.83
CA GLU A 153 9.27 0.06 9.39
C GLU A 153 8.93 -0.33 10.83
N GLY A 154 9.79 -1.11 11.49
CA GLY A 154 9.71 -1.40 12.93
C GLY A 154 8.82 -2.60 13.28
N TYR A 155 8.50 -3.45 12.31
CA TYR A 155 7.88 -4.74 12.59
C TYR A 155 8.95 -5.73 13.06
N ILE A 156 8.66 -6.46 14.12
CA ILE A 156 9.47 -7.55 14.66
C ILE A 156 8.93 -8.88 14.20
N GLU A 157 9.83 -9.78 13.83
CA GLU A 157 9.46 -11.14 13.49
C GLU A 157 9.11 -11.91 14.77
N VAL A 158 7.98 -12.63 14.73
CA VAL A 158 7.41 -13.37 15.85
C VAL A 158 7.06 -14.80 15.43
N ASP A 159 6.73 -15.65 16.40
CA ASP A 159 6.20 -16.98 16.11
C ASP A 159 4.89 -16.91 15.36
N ALA A 160 4.57 -17.98 14.61
CA ALA A 160 3.33 -18.09 13.86
C ALA A 160 2.10 -17.90 14.77
N PHE A 161 1.28 -16.91 14.46
CA PHE A 161 0.02 -16.63 15.18
C PHE A 161 -1.23 -17.15 14.45
N ASN A 162 -1.05 -17.76 13.28
CA ASN A 162 -2.08 -18.42 12.49
C ASN A 162 -1.44 -19.53 11.63
N ASP A 163 -2.27 -20.26 10.94
CA ASP A 163 -1.93 -21.39 10.07
C ASP A 163 -2.04 -21.05 8.57
N GLU A 164 -1.73 -19.78 8.19
CA GLU A 164 -1.73 -19.36 6.78
C GLU A 164 -0.77 -20.25 5.97
N PRO A 165 -1.27 -21.05 5.02
CA PRO A 165 -0.47 -22.09 4.36
C PRO A 165 0.65 -21.53 3.47
N TYR A 166 0.55 -20.27 3.07
CA TYR A 166 1.53 -19.60 2.23
C TYR A 166 2.52 -18.72 3.01
N ALA A 167 2.32 -18.57 4.33
CA ALA A 167 3.21 -17.78 5.17
C ALA A 167 4.46 -18.59 5.59
N HIS A 168 5.57 -17.88 5.70
CA HIS A 168 6.83 -18.39 6.24
C HIS A 168 7.43 -17.46 7.28
N HIS A 169 6.92 -16.21 7.34
CA HIS A 169 7.36 -15.16 8.25
C HIS A 169 6.13 -14.43 8.81
N TRP A 170 6.10 -14.25 10.12
CA TRP A 170 5.05 -13.54 10.86
C TRP A 170 5.67 -12.35 11.55
N PHE A 171 4.99 -11.21 11.48
CA PHE A 171 5.49 -9.95 12.01
C PHE A 171 4.44 -9.27 12.88
N GLU A 172 4.91 -8.59 13.91
CA GLU A 172 4.11 -7.81 14.83
C GLU A 172 4.69 -6.41 15.00
N LYS A 173 3.82 -5.41 15.14
CA LYS A 173 4.19 -4.04 15.51
C LYS A 173 3.23 -3.50 16.55
N HIS A 174 3.78 -3.03 17.67
CA HIS A 174 3.05 -2.25 18.66
C HIS A 174 2.94 -0.80 18.18
N LEU A 175 1.71 -0.31 18.03
CA LEU A 175 1.44 1.07 17.67
C LEU A 175 1.56 1.94 18.93
N GLN A 176 2.40 2.96 18.86
CA GLN A 176 2.44 3.96 19.93
C GLN A 176 1.13 4.74 19.91
N SER A 177 0.51 4.92 21.08
CA SER A 177 -0.60 5.83 21.24
C SER A 177 -0.13 7.24 20.88
N ASN A 178 -0.90 7.95 20.05
CA ASN A 178 -0.71 9.40 19.89
C ASN A 178 -0.97 10.04 21.26
N SER A 179 0.08 10.20 22.06
CA SER A 179 0.01 11.07 23.23
C SER A 179 -0.13 12.49 22.67
N SER A 180 -1.38 12.94 22.52
CA SER A 180 -1.66 14.35 22.28
C SER A 180 -1.05 15.14 23.45
N ARG A 181 -0.02 15.94 23.15
CA ARG A 181 0.42 17.03 24.01
C ARG A 181 -0.50 18.23 23.79
#